data_5dc5f91bceea37c510ddb8895c706fa0
#
_entry.id   5dc5f91bceea37c510ddb8895c706fa0
#
_cell.length_a   1.000
_cell.length_b   1.000
_cell.length_c   1.000
_cell.angle_alpha   90.00
_cell.angle_beta   90.00
_cell.angle_gamma   90.00
#
_symmetry.space_group_name_H-M   'P 1'
#
loop_
_entity.id
_entity.type
_entity.pdbx_description
1 polymer ?
#
loop_
_entity_poly.entity_id
_entity_poly.type
_entity_poly.pdbx_seq_one_letter_code
_entity_poly.pdbx_strand_id
1 'polypeptide(L)'
;MKRDSSFWWVQGPGWLLFVYLIYAQAIPAFDYDIGVAMGTQESAQQITAVGVAFWYGFAFADLLIYIPFLALGLVAHWSGKMWGRVLLGAALGITVYWPVVCLAAVVAARDATGWNLENEMEYWMVLPLITLWGAWSLWRITR
;
A
#
# COMPACT_ATOMS: atom_id res chain seq x y z
N MET A 1 23.24 14.08 6.67
CA MET A 1 23.06 12.60 6.58
C MET A 1 23.81 12.14 5.32
N LYS A 2 24.73 11.16 5.42
CA LYS A 2 25.35 10.59 4.22
C LYS A 2 24.28 9.82 3.43
N ARG A 3 24.12 10.13 2.16
CA ARG A 3 23.23 9.41 1.24
C ARG A 3 23.94 8.16 0.72
N ASP A 4 23.99 7.14 1.58
CA ASP A 4 24.53 5.83 1.24
C ASP A 4 23.56 5.02 0.36
N SER A 5 23.96 3.84 -0.07
CA SER A 5 23.09 2.98 -0.89
C SER A 5 21.80 2.64 -0.19
N SER A 6 21.77 2.50 1.14
CA SER A 6 20.56 2.19 1.88
C SER A 6 19.54 3.35 1.86
N PHE A 7 20.02 4.60 1.81
CA PHE A 7 19.15 5.76 1.60
C PHE A 7 18.37 5.64 0.28
N TRP A 8 19.04 5.25 -0.80
CA TRP A 8 18.42 5.11 -2.12
C TRP A 8 17.47 3.92 -2.19
N TRP A 9 17.78 2.81 -1.49
CA TRP A 9 16.87 1.66 -1.37
C TRP A 9 15.60 1.96 -0.58
N VAL A 10 15.59 2.97 0.29
CA VAL A 10 14.38 3.47 0.93
C VAL A 10 13.65 4.46 0.02
N GLN A 11 14.38 5.43 -0.56
CA GLN A 11 13.77 6.51 -1.34
C GLN A 11 13.21 6.04 -2.70
N GLY A 12 13.99 5.28 -3.47
CA GLY A 12 13.58 4.86 -4.81
C GLY A 12 12.28 4.05 -4.80
N PRO A 13 12.23 2.89 -4.12
CA PRO A 13 11.00 2.13 -4.01
C PRO A 13 9.88 2.88 -3.28
N GLY A 14 10.21 3.76 -2.31
CA GLY A 14 9.23 4.59 -1.62
C GLY A 14 8.49 5.54 -2.57
N TRP A 15 9.20 6.22 -3.46
CA TRP A 15 8.57 7.06 -4.49
C TRP A 15 7.82 6.26 -5.53
N LEU A 16 8.32 5.08 -5.90
CA LEU A 16 7.59 4.18 -6.80
C LEU A 16 6.27 3.71 -6.17
N LEU A 17 6.31 3.33 -4.89
CA LEU A 17 5.12 2.97 -4.14
C LEU A 17 4.14 4.15 -4.02
N PHE A 18 4.63 5.37 -3.79
CA PHE A 18 3.79 6.57 -3.75
C PHE A 18 3.02 6.77 -5.08
N VAL A 19 3.71 6.67 -6.22
CA VAL A 19 3.07 6.79 -7.55
C VAL A 19 2.05 5.67 -7.75
N TYR A 20 2.39 4.45 -7.36
CA TYR A 20 1.48 3.30 -7.41
C TYR A 20 0.22 3.55 -6.55
N LEU A 21 0.36 4.07 -5.33
CA LEU A 21 -0.78 4.37 -4.44
C LEU A 21 -1.68 5.48 -5.00
N ILE A 22 -1.13 6.49 -5.67
CA ILE A 22 -1.96 7.48 -6.38
C ILE A 22 -2.83 6.78 -7.42
N TYR A 23 -2.23 5.90 -8.23
CA TYR A 23 -2.92 5.18 -9.28
C TYR A 23 -3.92 4.14 -8.74
N ALA A 24 -3.50 3.33 -7.78
CA ALA A 24 -4.26 2.17 -7.32
C ALA A 24 -5.19 2.44 -6.14
N GLN A 25 -5.02 3.56 -5.41
CA GLN A 25 -5.81 3.87 -4.22
C GLN A 25 -6.46 5.25 -4.28
N ALA A 26 -5.72 6.31 -4.64
CA ALA A 26 -6.30 7.65 -4.64
C ALA A 26 -7.41 7.79 -5.70
N ILE A 27 -7.21 7.27 -6.91
CA ILE A 27 -8.24 7.32 -7.98
C ILE A 27 -9.49 6.55 -7.56
N PRO A 28 -9.42 5.27 -7.13
CA PRO A 28 -10.58 4.52 -6.65
C PRO A 28 -11.29 5.12 -5.43
N ALA A 29 -10.57 5.87 -4.59
CA ALA A 29 -11.19 6.57 -3.45
C ALA A 29 -12.16 7.69 -3.88
N PHE A 30 -11.95 8.28 -5.06
CA PHE A 30 -12.89 9.25 -5.66
C PHE A 30 -13.97 8.56 -6.49
N ASP A 31 -13.62 7.51 -7.23
CA ASP A 31 -14.54 6.74 -8.06
C ASP A 31 -14.03 5.29 -8.17
N TYR A 32 -14.70 4.40 -7.45
CA TYR A 32 -14.30 2.99 -7.38
C TYR A 32 -14.45 2.27 -8.73
N ASP A 33 -15.48 2.65 -9.51
CA ASP A 33 -15.74 2.02 -10.82
C ASP A 33 -14.64 2.37 -11.84
N ILE A 34 -14.03 3.54 -11.72
CA ILE A 34 -12.81 3.87 -12.50
C ILE A 34 -11.68 2.92 -12.11
N GLY A 35 -11.49 2.65 -10.82
CA GLY A 35 -10.49 1.68 -10.34
C GLY A 35 -10.70 0.28 -10.91
N VAL A 36 -11.95 -0.18 -10.96
CA VAL A 36 -12.32 -1.46 -11.58
C VAL A 36 -12.03 -1.44 -13.09
N ALA A 37 -12.42 -0.38 -13.79
CA ALA A 37 -12.17 -0.24 -15.23
C ALA A 37 -10.67 -0.18 -15.57
N MET A 38 -9.83 0.33 -14.67
CA MET A 38 -8.38 0.39 -14.81
C MET A 38 -7.67 -0.91 -14.37
N GLY A 39 -8.41 -1.88 -13.82
CA GLY A 39 -7.85 -3.14 -13.29
C GLY A 39 -7.04 -2.97 -12.01
N THR A 40 -7.25 -1.89 -11.24
CA THR A 40 -6.58 -1.64 -9.97
C THR A 40 -7.43 -2.01 -8.75
N GLN A 41 -8.71 -2.30 -8.99
CA GLN A 41 -9.68 -2.74 -7.99
C GLN A 41 -10.52 -3.89 -8.55
N GLU A 42 -11.00 -4.75 -7.67
CA GLU A 42 -11.89 -5.85 -8.00
C GLU A 42 -13.35 -5.40 -8.02
N SER A 43 -14.13 -5.96 -8.93
CA SER A 43 -15.56 -5.71 -9.06
C SER A 43 -16.39 -6.47 -8.02
N ALA A 44 -17.65 -6.07 -7.84
CA ALA A 44 -18.59 -6.80 -6.97
C ALA A 44 -18.89 -8.22 -7.45
N GLN A 45 -18.67 -8.53 -8.72
CA GLN A 45 -18.78 -9.88 -9.27
C GLN A 45 -17.62 -10.78 -8.82
N GLN A 46 -16.45 -10.19 -8.54
CA GLN A 46 -15.25 -10.91 -8.10
C GLN A 46 -15.20 -11.07 -6.58
N ILE A 47 -15.58 -10.03 -5.81
CA ILE A 47 -15.37 -10.00 -4.35
C ILE A 47 -16.63 -9.68 -3.54
N THR A 48 -17.80 -9.67 -4.13
CA THR A 48 -19.09 -9.29 -3.55
C THR A 48 -19.21 -7.77 -3.23
N ALA A 49 -20.41 -7.28 -2.97
CA ALA A 49 -20.62 -5.88 -2.56
C ALA A 49 -19.94 -5.55 -1.21
N VAL A 50 -19.86 -6.51 -0.30
CA VAL A 50 -19.18 -6.34 1.00
C VAL A 50 -17.67 -6.25 0.82
N GLY A 51 -17.09 -7.06 -0.07
CA GLY A 51 -15.68 -6.98 -0.44
C GLY A 51 -15.33 -5.63 -1.06
N VAL A 52 -16.16 -5.14 -1.99
CA VAL A 52 -16.00 -3.79 -2.58
C VAL A 52 -16.03 -2.70 -1.50
N ALA A 53 -16.99 -2.74 -0.58
CA ALA A 53 -17.07 -1.76 0.51
C ALA A 53 -15.83 -1.79 1.41
N PHE A 54 -15.27 -2.98 1.65
CA PHE A 54 -14.04 -3.14 2.44
C PHE A 54 -12.82 -2.60 1.70
N TRP A 55 -12.64 -2.91 0.40
CA TRP A 55 -11.55 -2.39 -0.43
C TRP A 55 -11.66 -0.87 -0.63
N TYR A 56 -12.86 -0.34 -0.82
CA TYR A 56 -13.10 1.11 -0.85
C TYR A 56 -12.65 1.78 0.45
N GLY A 57 -12.91 1.15 1.61
CA GLY A 57 -12.45 1.64 2.91
C GLY A 57 -10.92 1.77 2.98
N PHE A 58 -10.18 0.81 2.41
CA PHE A 58 -8.71 0.92 2.27
C PHE A 58 -8.32 2.08 1.37
N ALA A 59 -8.89 2.18 0.17
CA ALA A 59 -8.58 3.24 -0.78
C ALA A 59 -8.80 4.64 -0.15
N PHE A 60 -9.90 4.82 0.59
CA PHE A 60 -10.22 6.07 1.28
C PHE A 60 -9.24 6.36 2.43
N ALA A 61 -8.89 5.38 3.23
CA ALA A 61 -7.91 5.54 4.31
C ALA A 61 -6.50 5.83 3.76
N ASP A 62 -6.13 5.18 2.67
CA ASP A 62 -4.86 5.41 2.00
C ASP A 62 -4.76 6.83 1.44
N LEU A 63 -5.84 7.34 0.83
CA LEU A 63 -5.92 8.73 0.35
C LEU A 63 -5.71 9.74 1.47
N LEU A 64 -6.33 9.53 2.63
CA LEU A 64 -6.32 10.50 3.73
C LEU A 64 -5.10 10.41 4.64
N ILE A 65 -4.52 9.23 4.80
CA ILE A 65 -3.49 8.96 5.82
C ILE A 65 -2.20 8.46 5.18
N TYR A 66 -2.24 7.34 4.48
CA TYR A 66 -1.04 6.66 4.04
C TYR A 66 -0.28 7.45 2.97
N ILE A 67 -0.96 7.90 1.92
CA ILE A 67 -0.36 8.69 0.83
C ILE A 67 0.27 9.99 1.36
N PRO A 68 -0.42 10.82 2.18
CA PRO A 68 0.20 12.01 2.78
C PRO A 68 1.39 11.69 3.69
N PHE A 69 1.30 10.66 4.52
CA PHE A 69 2.40 10.27 5.41
C PHE A 69 3.62 9.80 4.62
N LEU A 70 3.41 9.01 3.57
CA LEU A 70 4.49 8.54 2.71
C LEU A 70 5.15 9.70 1.97
N ALA A 71 4.36 10.57 1.33
CA ALA A 71 4.89 11.72 0.59
C ALA A 71 5.69 12.66 1.48
N LEU A 72 5.07 13.15 2.58
CA LEU A 72 5.71 14.07 3.52
C LEU A 72 6.90 13.40 4.22
N GLY A 73 6.78 12.14 4.57
CA GLY A 73 7.86 11.35 5.16
C GLY A 73 9.07 11.24 4.23
N LEU A 74 8.86 10.90 2.95
CA LEU A 74 9.94 10.82 1.95
C LEU A 74 10.62 12.16 1.72
N VAL A 75 9.84 13.26 1.55
CA VAL A 75 10.38 14.61 1.35
C VAL A 75 11.19 15.07 2.57
N ALA A 76 10.65 14.88 3.77
CA ALA A 76 11.31 15.31 4.99
C ALA A 76 12.54 14.44 5.33
N HIS A 77 12.48 13.14 5.06
CA HIS A 77 13.64 12.24 5.16
C HIS A 77 14.74 12.62 4.17
N TRP A 78 14.37 12.94 2.92
CA TRP A 78 15.30 13.48 1.91
C TRP A 78 16.00 14.74 2.40
N SER A 79 15.26 15.64 3.08
CA SER A 79 15.76 16.88 3.63
C SER A 79 16.48 16.74 4.99
N GLY A 80 16.65 15.53 5.50
CA GLY A 80 17.30 15.23 6.77
C GLY A 80 16.53 15.69 8.01
N LYS A 81 15.22 15.94 7.88
CA LYS A 81 14.37 16.38 9.00
C LYS A 81 14.05 15.22 9.93
N MET A 82 14.17 15.43 11.25
CA MET A 82 13.88 14.41 12.26
C MET A 82 12.41 13.92 12.18
N TRP A 83 11.47 14.85 12.06
CA TRP A 83 10.05 14.49 11.94
C TRP A 83 9.74 13.67 10.69
N GLY A 84 10.57 13.77 9.63
CA GLY A 84 10.46 12.94 8.44
C GLY A 84 10.66 11.45 8.71
N ARG A 85 11.54 11.10 9.66
CA ARG A 85 11.71 9.70 10.09
C ARG A 85 10.45 9.17 10.79
N VAL A 86 9.77 10.02 11.57
CA VAL A 86 8.54 9.64 12.28
C VAL A 86 7.42 9.38 11.28
N LEU A 87 7.15 10.31 10.35
CA LEU A 87 6.11 10.13 9.33
C LEU A 87 6.43 8.97 8.38
N LEU A 88 7.68 8.88 7.93
CA LEU A 88 8.09 7.77 7.08
C LEU A 88 7.98 6.43 7.82
N GLY A 89 8.33 6.40 9.11
CA GLY A 89 8.16 5.22 9.95
C GLY A 89 6.70 4.79 10.07
N ALA A 90 5.79 5.75 10.27
CA ALA A 90 4.35 5.49 10.29
C ALA A 90 3.85 4.94 8.94
N ALA A 91 4.25 5.56 7.82
CA ALA A 91 3.90 5.09 6.48
C ALA A 91 4.46 3.68 6.20
N LEU A 92 5.71 3.41 6.58
CA LEU A 92 6.31 2.08 6.43
C LEU A 92 5.65 1.04 7.34
N GLY A 93 5.16 1.43 8.51
CA GLY A 93 4.33 0.56 9.35
C GLY A 93 3.04 0.15 8.64
N ILE A 94 2.36 1.09 7.96
CA ILE A 94 1.20 0.78 7.11
C ILE A 94 1.63 -0.12 5.94
N THR A 95 2.77 0.16 5.30
CA THR A 95 3.33 -0.66 4.21
C THR A 95 3.54 -2.13 4.61
N VAL A 96 3.84 -2.40 5.86
CA VAL A 96 3.98 -3.78 6.38
C VAL A 96 2.62 -4.38 6.72
N TYR A 97 1.72 -3.58 7.27
CA TYR A 97 0.44 -4.03 7.81
C TYR A 97 -0.57 -4.41 6.72
N TRP A 98 -0.83 -3.50 5.76
CA TRP A 98 -1.93 -3.69 4.83
C TRP A 98 -1.77 -4.91 3.89
N PRO A 99 -0.57 -5.27 3.38
CA PRO A 99 -0.44 -6.46 2.55
C PRO A 99 -0.74 -7.75 3.33
N VAL A 100 -0.39 -7.78 4.61
CA VAL A 100 -0.72 -8.93 5.48
C VAL A 100 -2.23 -9.05 5.67
N VAL A 101 -2.93 -7.92 5.87
CA VAL A 101 -4.40 -7.89 5.96
C VAL A 101 -5.04 -8.37 4.67
N CYS A 102 -4.56 -7.87 3.51
CA CYS A 102 -5.09 -8.29 2.21
C CYS A 102 -4.88 -9.78 1.97
N LEU A 103 -3.69 -10.32 2.19
CA LEU A 103 -3.43 -11.75 2.04
C LEU A 103 -4.28 -12.61 2.99
N ALA A 104 -4.42 -12.18 4.24
CA ALA A 104 -5.28 -12.86 5.21
C ALA A 104 -6.75 -12.85 4.78
N ALA A 105 -7.25 -11.71 4.27
CA ALA A 105 -8.61 -11.57 3.76
C ALA A 105 -8.86 -12.46 2.54
N VAL A 106 -7.93 -12.50 1.58
CA VAL A 106 -8.00 -13.36 0.39
C VAL A 106 -8.10 -14.84 0.80
N VAL A 107 -7.24 -15.28 1.74
CA VAL A 107 -7.27 -16.68 2.23
C VAL A 107 -8.58 -16.98 2.96
N ALA A 108 -9.03 -16.08 3.83
CA ALA A 108 -10.25 -16.28 4.61
C ALA A 108 -11.52 -16.29 3.75
N ALA A 109 -11.50 -15.58 2.62
CA ALA A 109 -12.65 -15.47 1.73
C ALA A 109 -12.73 -16.59 0.64
N ARG A 110 -11.70 -17.41 0.50
CA ARG A 110 -11.59 -18.40 -0.61
C ARG A 110 -12.84 -19.26 -0.82
N ASP A 111 -13.45 -19.70 0.27
CA ASP A 111 -14.63 -20.58 0.23
C ASP A 111 -15.94 -19.80 0.45
N ALA A 112 -15.89 -18.45 0.46
CA ALA A 112 -17.07 -17.65 0.66
C ALA A 112 -17.92 -17.56 -0.60
N THR A 113 -19.26 -17.65 -0.44
CA THR A 113 -20.20 -17.55 -1.55
C THR A 113 -20.06 -16.20 -2.28
N GLY A 114 -19.85 -16.24 -3.58
CA GLY A 114 -19.69 -15.07 -4.43
C GLY A 114 -18.27 -14.49 -4.47
N TRP A 115 -17.30 -15.14 -3.83
CA TRP A 115 -15.89 -14.81 -3.98
C TRP A 115 -15.29 -15.53 -5.19
N ASN A 116 -14.84 -14.79 -6.19
CA ASN A 116 -14.33 -15.32 -7.46
C ASN A 116 -13.09 -14.51 -7.89
N LEU A 117 -12.12 -14.36 -7.00
CA LEU A 117 -10.90 -13.60 -7.28
C LEU A 117 -10.00 -14.35 -8.27
N GLU A 118 -9.95 -13.89 -9.51
CA GLU A 118 -9.19 -14.55 -10.59
C GLU A 118 -7.68 -14.26 -10.47
N ASN A 119 -7.31 -13.08 -9.94
CA ASN A 119 -5.94 -12.59 -9.89
C ASN A 119 -5.23 -12.90 -8.55
N GLU A 120 -5.65 -13.92 -7.80
CA GLU A 120 -5.07 -14.22 -6.49
C GLU A 120 -3.54 -14.38 -6.52
N MET A 121 -2.99 -14.93 -7.62
CA MET A 121 -1.55 -15.11 -7.77
C MET A 121 -0.77 -13.79 -7.72
N GLU A 122 -1.33 -12.70 -8.24
CA GLU A 122 -0.69 -11.37 -8.22
C GLU A 122 -0.51 -10.87 -6.79
N TYR A 123 -1.49 -11.09 -5.93
CA TYR A 123 -1.40 -10.77 -4.50
C TYR A 123 -0.23 -11.50 -3.84
N TRP A 124 -0.07 -12.82 -4.13
CA TRP A 124 1.00 -13.63 -3.57
C TRP A 124 2.39 -13.29 -4.11
N MET A 125 2.49 -12.77 -5.31
CA MET A 125 3.77 -12.36 -5.88
C MET A 125 4.20 -10.96 -5.41
N VAL A 126 3.27 -10.02 -5.30
CA VAL A 126 3.59 -8.61 -5.08
C VAL A 126 3.61 -8.24 -3.59
N LEU A 127 2.57 -8.63 -2.83
CA LEU A 127 2.39 -8.17 -1.47
C LEU A 127 3.49 -8.61 -0.49
N PRO A 128 4.02 -9.84 -0.54
CA PRO A 128 5.15 -10.23 0.32
C PRO A 128 6.41 -9.40 0.05
N LEU A 129 6.68 -9.04 -1.20
CA LEU A 129 7.85 -8.21 -1.55
C LEU A 129 7.73 -6.80 -0.98
N ILE A 130 6.53 -6.19 -1.07
CA ILE A 130 6.24 -4.89 -0.47
C ILE A 130 6.41 -4.96 1.05
N THR A 131 5.87 -6.00 1.68
CA THR A 131 5.98 -6.22 3.13
C THR A 131 7.43 -6.32 3.59
N LEU A 132 8.24 -7.15 2.91
CA LEU A 132 9.65 -7.34 3.24
C LEU A 132 10.47 -6.07 3.04
N TRP A 133 10.24 -5.35 1.94
CA TRP A 133 10.88 -4.05 1.71
C TRP A 133 10.46 -3.02 2.77
N GLY A 134 9.17 -2.95 3.10
CA GLY A 134 8.64 -2.04 4.12
C GLY A 134 9.26 -2.31 5.49
N ALA A 135 9.32 -3.58 5.92
CA ALA A 135 9.92 -4.00 7.18
C ALA A 135 11.42 -3.68 7.24
N TRP A 136 12.16 -3.99 6.17
CA TRP A 136 13.57 -3.65 6.06
C TRP A 136 13.80 -2.14 6.11
N SER A 137 13.00 -1.36 5.37
CA SER A 137 13.10 0.09 5.33
C SER A 137 12.80 0.71 6.71
N LEU A 138 11.75 0.23 7.38
CA LEU A 138 11.39 0.65 8.73
C LEU A 138 12.53 0.39 9.70
N TRP A 139 13.08 -0.82 9.71
CA TRP A 139 14.25 -1.17 10.52
C TRP A 139 15.46 -0.27 10.21
N ARG A 140 15.68 0.07 8.93
CA ARG A 140 16.83 0.88 8.52
C ARG A 140 16.74 2.33 8.96
N ILE A 141 15.55 2.95 8.91
CA ILE A 141 15.40 4.37 9.30
C ILE A 141 15.33 4.57 10.81
N THR A 142 15.07 3.53 11.59
CA THR A 142 15.01 3.58 13.05
C THR A 142 16.39 3.43 13.72
N ARG A 143 17.41 3.03 12.97
CA ARG A 143 18.80 2.94 13.40
C ARG A 143 19.62 4.15 12.93
#